data_f162e7c473fc02d34cd9917276eff0f4
#
_entry.id   f162e7c473fc02d34cd9917276eff0f4
#
_cell.length_a   1.000
_cell.length_b   1.000
_cell.length_c   1.000
_cell.angle_alpha   90.00
_cell.angle_beta   90.00
_cell.angle_gamma   90.00
#
_symmetry.space_group_name_H-M   'P 1'
#
loop_
_entity.id
_entity.type
_entity.pdbx_description
1 polymer ?
#
loop_
_entity_poly.entity_id
_entity_poly.type
_entity_poly.pdbx_seq_one_letter_code
_entity_poly.pdbx_strand_id
1 'polypeptide(L)'
;ECGKCAQACPYNAIAHLERPCKKVCPVDAITYDEYGICQIDEKKCIQCGACIHSCPFGAIGSKTFLVDVINLIKAGKEVVAMVAPATEGQFGKDITMASLKTALKKAGFADMVEVGLGGDMTAAYEAQEWAEAYKEGKKMTTSFCPAFVNMIKQHFPELLENMSTTVSPMCAVSRYLKTVRPGVITVFIGPCIAKKSETLDLNIKDNADYAMTFGELRAMLRAKDIELEPEENNYQESSVFGKRFGNGGGVTSAVLECFKEMGEDIQPKVAACSGGAECKKALLLLKLGRLPEDFIEGMACVGGCVGGPSKHKAENEAK
;
A
#
# COMPACT_ATOMS: atom_id res chain seq x y z
N GLU A 1 9.63 -20.25 -25.35
CA GLU A 1 8.91 -19.69 -24.17
C GLU A 1 9.75 -18.65 -23.40
N CYS A 2 11.06 -18.56 -23.59
CA CYS A 2 11.91 -17.59 -22.87
C CYS A 2 11.88 -16.16 -23.46
N GLY A 3 11.30 -15.94 -24.65
CA GLY A 3 11.16 -14.63 -25.30
C GLY A 3 12.45 -13.99 -25.83
N LYS A 4 13.61 -14.58 -25.64
CA LYS A 4 14.90 -14.00 -26.06
C LYS A 4 14.98 -13.74 -27.57
N CYS A 5 14.41 -14.64 -28.37
CA CYS A 5 14.38 -14.47 -29.84
C CYS A 5 13.50 -13.27 -30.26
N ALA A 6 12.38 -13.02 -29.57
CA ALA A 6 11.54 -11.85 -29.83
C ALA A 6 12.25 -10.55 -29.41
N GLN A 7 12.97 -10.55 -28.28
CA GLN A 7 13.75 -9.41 -27.82
C GLN A 7 14.95 -9.11 -28.73
N ALA A 8 15.58 -10.14 -29.30
CA ALA A 8 16.76 -10.01 -30.15
C ALA A 8 16.41 -9.72 -31.63
N CYS A 9 15.14 -9.78 -32.04
CA CYS A 9 14.74 -9.57 -33.43
C CYS A 9 14.70 -8.07 -33.77
N PRO A 10 15.59 -7.56 -34.63
CA PRO A 10 15.64 -6.14 -34.95
C PRO A 10 14.45 -5.67 -35.79
N TYR A 11 13.70 -6.61 -36.36
CA TYR A 11 12.54 -6.32 -37.20
C TYR A 11 11.21 -6.48 -36.50
N ASN A 12 11.20 -6.82 -35.20
CA ASN A 12 9.99 -7.16 -34.42
C ASN A 12 9.10 -8.24 -35.12
N ALA A 13 9.72 -9.12 -35.91
CA ALA A 13 9.02 -10.15 -36.68
C ALA A 13 8.56 -11.34 -35.81
N ILE A 14 9.00 -11.42 -34.58
CA ILE A 14 8.66 -12.48 -33.62
C ILE A 14 7.83 -11.89 -32.50
N ALA A 15 6.53 -12.18 -32.49
CA ALA A 15 5.65 -11.77 -31.40
C ALA A 15 5.78 -12.74 -30.22
N HIS A 16 6.06 -12.22 -29.04
CA HIS A 16 6.00 -12.95 -27.78
C HIS A 16 4.69 -12.57 -27.08
N LEU A 17 3.68 -13.44 -27.21
CA LEU A 17 2.37 -13.21 -26.62
C LEU A 17 2.34 -13.73 -25.18
N GLU A 18 2.58 -12.84 -24.22
CA GLU A 18 2.37 -13.13 -22.80
C GLU A 18 1.22 -12.28 -22.28
N ARG A 19 0.32 -12.90 -21.50
CA ARG A 19 -0.81 -12.15 -20.92
C ARG A 19 -0.31 -11.10 -19.92
N PRO A 20 -0.85 -9.89 -19.94
CA PRO A 20 -0.39 -8.80 -19.06
C PRO A 20 -0.31 -9.19 -17.58
N CYS A 21 -1.30 -9.94 -17.09
CA CYS A 21 -1.35 -10.38 -15.70
C CYS A 21 -0.16 -11.24 -15.29
N LYS A 22 0.30 -12.15 -16.16
CA LYS A 22 1.48 -12.99 -15.91
C LYS A 22 2.77 -12.17 -16.00
N LYS A 23 2.88 -11.31 -17.01
CA LYS A 23 4.06 -10.46 -17.25
C LYS A 23 4.37 -9.53 -16.08
N VAL A 24 3.35 -8.99 -15.42
CA VAL A 24 3.53 -8.03 -14.30
C VAL A 24 3.69 -8.70 -12.94
N CYS A 25 3.52 -10.03 -12.85
CA CYS A 25 3.62 -10.74 -11.58
C CYS A 25 5.08 -10.87 -11.14
N PRO A 26 5.54 -10.20 -10.07
CA PRO A 26 6.96 -10.21 -9.68
C PRO A 26 7.40 -11.54 -9.08
N VAL A 27 6.45 -12.41 -8.71
CA VAL A 27 6.69 -13.68 -8.03
C VAL A 27 6.23 -14.91 -8.82
N ASP A 28 5.86 -14.72 -10.09
CA ASP A 28 5.43 -15.80 -10.99
C ASP A 28 4.30 -16.68 -10.42
N ALA A 29 3.35 -16.06 -9.70
CA ALA A 29 2.22 -16.73 -9.07
C ALA A 29 1.08 -17.05 -10.06
N ILE A 30 1.18 -16.66 -11.34
CA ILE A 30 0.10 -16.81 -12.32
C ILE A 30 0.43 -17.90 -13.31
N THR A 31 -0.47 -18.88 -13.40
CA THR A 31 -0.45 -19.99 -14.35
C THR A 31 -1.79 -20.04 -15.11
N TYR A 32 -1.93 -20.98 -16.02
CA TYR A 32 -3.15 -21.20 -16.77
C TYR A 32 -3.47 -22.70 -16.76
N ASP A 33 -4.76 -23.02 -16.65
CA ASP A 33 -5.24 -24.39 -16.81
C ASP A 33 -5.29 -24.81 -18.29
N GLU A 34 -5.77 -26.02 -18.54
CA GLU A 34 -5.91 -26.61 -19.89
C GLU A 34 -6.85 -25.82 -20.81
N TYR A 35 -7.79 -25.06 -20.26
CA TYR A 35 -8.70 -24.17 -20.99
C TYR A 35 -8.14 -22.75 -21.14
N GLY A 36 -6.95 -22.49 -20.61
CA GLY A 36 -6.33 -21.18 -20.64
C GLY A 36 -6.93 -20.20 -19.60
N ILE A 37 -7.66 -20.67 -18.60
CA ILE A 37 -8.19 -19.85 -17.51
C ILE A 37 -7.05 -19.54 -16.53
N CYS A 38 -6.97 -18.28 -16.12
CA CYS A 38 -5.96 -17.81 -15.17
C CYS A 38 -6.14 -18.46 -13.80
N GLN A 39 -5.07 -19.07 -13.30
CA GLN A 39 -4.98 -19.62 -11.97
C GLN A 39 -3.94 -18.86 -11.16
N ILE A 40 -4.26 -18.50 -9.94
CA ILE A 40 -3.37 -17.80 -9.02
C ILE A 40 -2.92 -18.77 -7.93
N ASP A 41 -1.62 -19.00 -7.84
CA ASP A 41 -1.02 -19.79 -6.77
C ASP A 41 -0.99 -18.96 -5.49
N GLU A 42 -1.93 -19.21 -4.58
CA GLU A 42 -2.08 -18.49 -3.31
C GLU A 42 -0.83 -18.59 -2.40
N LYS A 43 -0.03 -19.66 -2.55
CA LYS A 43 1.20 -19.82 -1.77
C LYS A 43 2.35 -18.94 -2.27
N LYS A 44 2.26 -18.48 -3.52
CA LYS A 44 3.22 -17.55 -4.13
C LYS A 44 2.72 -16.13 -4.19
N CYS A 45 1.39 -15.95 -4.18
CA CYS A 45 0.76 -14.65 -4.40
C CYS A 45 0.98 -13.71 -3.23
N ILE A 46 1.71 -12.61 -3.44
CA ILE A 46 1.95 -11.55 -2.46
C ILE A 46 0.79 -10.55 -2.35
N GLN A 47 -0.29 -10.77 -3.07
CA GLN A 47 -1.53 -9.99 -3.09
C GLN A 47 -1.34 -8.51 -3.49
N CYS A 48 -0.31 -8.18 -4.24
CA CYS A 48 0.01 -6.80 -4.64
C CYS A 48 -1.03 -6.16 -5.58
N GLY A 49 -1.88 -6.94 -6.27
CA GLY A 49 -2.91 -6.46 -7.17
C GLY A 49 -2.43 -5.98 -8.54
N ALA A 50 -1.15 -6.12 -8.89
CA ALA A 50 -0.61 -5.72 -10.19
C ALA A 50 -1.35 -6.40 -11.37
N CYS A 51 -1.73 -7.66 -11.22
CA CYS A 51 -2.50 -8.41 -12.20
C CYS A 51 -3.93 -7.86 -12.40
N ILE A 52 -4.55 -7.33 -11.34
CA ILE A 52 -5.87 -6.69 -11.40
C ILE A 52 -5.77 -5.41 -12.22
N HIS A 53 -4.79 -4.56 -11.90
CA HIS A 53 -4.58 -3.29 -12.59
C HIS A 53 -4.24 -3.46 -14.07
N SER A 54 -3.44 -4.47 -14.41
CA SER A 54 -2.98 -4.70 -15.79
C SER A 54 -3.95 -5.50 -16.67
N CYS A 55 -5.04 -6.02 -16.09
CA CYS A 55 -6.04 -6.75 -16.87
C CYS A 55 -6.98 -5.80 -17.62
N PRO A 56 -6.89 -5.69 -18.96
CA PRO A 56 -7.74 -4.78 -19.72
C PRO A 56 -9.22 -5.19 -19.74
N PHE A 57 -9.52 -6.42 -19.33
CA PHE A 57 -10.88 -6.98 -19.33
C PHE A 57 -11.53 -7.00 -17.95
N GLY A 58 -10.82 -6.59 -16.88
CA GLY A 58 -11.33 -6.69 -15.52
C GLY A 58 -11.63 -8.13 -15.06
N ALA A 59 -10.95 -9.13 -15.67
CA ALA A 59 -11.21 -10.55 -15.40
C ALA A 59 -10.66 -11.03 -14.05
N ILE A 60 -9.82 -10.24 -13.40
CA ILE A 60 -9.26 -10.53 -12.07
C ILE A 60 -9.77 -9.47 -11.10
N GLY A 61 -10.42 -9.89 -10.05
CA GLY A 61 -10.95 -9.01 -9.00
C GLY A 61 -10.33 -9.30 -7.63
N SER A 62 -10.58 -8.42 -6.67
CA SER A 62 -10.29 -8.64 -5.26
C SER A 62 -11.58 -8.85 -4.48
N LYS A 63 -11.49 -9.54 -3.34
CA LYS A 63 -12.62 -9.61 -2.40
C LYS A 63 -13.05 -8.18 -2.02
N THR A 64 -14.36 -7.93 -2.01
CA THR A 64 -14.91 -6.65 -1.56
C THR A 64 -15.47 -6.75 -0.15
N PHE A 65 -15.31 -5.68 0.63
CA PHE A 65 -15.94 -5.50 1.93
C PHE A 65 -17.00 -4.39 1.90
N LEU A 66 -17.35 -3.91 0.71
CA LEU A 66 -18.28 -2.78 0.53
C LEU A 66 -19.65 -3.07 1.18
N VAL A 67 -20.18 -4.28 0.96
CA VAL A 67 -21.51 -4.66 1.51
C VAL A 67 -21.44 -4.76 3.04
N ASP A 68 -20.36 -5.33 3.58
CA ASP A 68 -20.17 -5.43 5.02
C ASP A 68 -20.16 -4.05 5.69
N VAL A 69 -19.40 -3.11 5.12
CA VAL A 69 -19.31 -1.72 5.60
C VAL A 69 -20.67 -1.02 5.52
N ILE A 70 -21.41 -1.17 4.41
CA ILE A 70 -22.75 -0.58 4.26
C ILE A 70 -23.70 -1.14 5.31
N ASN A 71 -23.68 -2.44 5.58
CA ASN A 71 -24.52 -3.08 6.57
C ASN A 71 -24.22 -2.59 7.99
N LEU A 72 -22.95 -2.40 8.32
CA LEU A 72 -22.53 -1.85 9.62
C LEU A 72 -23.01 -0.42 9.81
N ILE A 73 -22.90 0.43 8.79
CA ILE A 73 -23.42 1.80 8.80
C ILE A 73 -24.95 1.78 8.98
N LYS A 74 -25.67 0.93 8.22
CA LYS A 74 -27.13 0.79 8.35
C LYS A 74 -27.56 0.27 9.73
N ALA A 75 -26.73 -0.53 10.37
CA ALA A 75 -26.96 -1.02 11.73
C ALA A 75 -26.64 0.02 12.82
N GLY A 76 -26.29 1.25 12.44
CA GLY A 76 -25.99 2.34 13.38
C GLY A 76 -24.67 2.16 14.13
N LYS A 77 -23.74 1.36 13.61
CA LYS A 77 -22.40 1.21 14.19
C LYS A 77 -21.57 2.47 13.93
N GLU A 78 -20.70 2.81 14.87
CA GLU A 78 -19.71 3.88 14.68
C GLU A 78 -18.62 3.39 13.76
N VAL A 79 -18.70 3.79 12.47
CA VAL A 79 -17.74 3.41 11.42
C VAL A 79 -16.91 4.63 11.06
N VAL A 80 -15.59 4.56 11.24
CA VAL A 80 -14.64 5.63 10.91
C VAL A 80 -13.82 5.27 9.69
N ALA A 81 -13.76 6.18 8.72
CA ALA A 81 -12.94 6.04 7.53
C ALA A 81 -11.50 6.48 7.84
N MET A 82 -10.53 5.61 7.56
CA MET A 82 -9.09 5.89 7.62
C MET A 82 -8.56 6.02 6.19
N VAL A 83 -8.26 7.25 5.77
CA VAL A 83 -7.98 7.55 4.37
C VAL A 83 -6.47 7.60 4.11
N ALA A 84 -6.02 6.85 3.10
CA ALA A 84 -4.61 6.74 2.74
C ALA A 84 -4.00 8.08 2.33
N PRO A 85 -2.71 8.35 2.63
CA PRO A 85 -2.01 9.55 2.16
C PRO A 85 -2.06 9.72 0.63
N ALA A 86 -2.09 8.60 -0.10
CA ALA A 86 -2.17 8.57 -1.56
C ALA A 86 -3.53 8.99 -2.14
N THR A 87 -4.45 9.50 -1.32
CA THR A 87 -5.81 9.88 -1.75
C THR A 87 -5.87 11.25 -2.40
N GLU A 88 -4.97 12.14 -2.02
CA GLU A 88 -4.92 13.51 -2.55
C GLU A 88 -4.82 13.50 -4.08
N GLY A 89 -5.70 14.26 -4.75
CA GLY A 89 -5.78 14.33 -6.21
C GLY A 89 -6.41 13.12 -6.92
N GLN A 90 -6.84 12.07 -6.22
CA GLN A 90 -7.42 10.86 -6.83
C GLN A 90 -8.88 11.04 -7.28
N PHE A 91 -9.59 12.01 -6.73
CA PHE A 91 -11.01 12.22 -6.99
C PHE A 91 -11.30 13.46 -7.82
N GLY A 92 -10.29 14.17 -8.27
CA GLY A 92 -10.37 15.42 -9.04
C GLY A 92 -9.41 16.47 -8.50
N LYS A 93 -9.07 17.46 -9.33
CA LYS A 93 -8.09 18.52 -8.95
C LYS A 93 -8.60 19.40 -7.81
N ASP A 94 -9.90 19.65 -7.81
CA ASP A 94 -10.55 20.59 -6.88
C ASP A 94 -11.15 19.86 -5.66
N ILE A 95 -10.98 18.54 -5.58
CA ILE A 95 -11.48 17.74 -4.47
C ILE A 95 -10.41 17.62 -3.40
N THR A 96 -10.67 18.28 -2.29
CA THR A 96 -9.78 18.33 -1.12
C THR A 96 -10.09 17.22 -0.11
N MET A 97 -9.26 17.08 0.91
CA MET A 97 -9.53 16.15 2.02
C MET A 97 -10.78 16.59 2.81
N ALA A 98 -11.07 17.88 2.89
CA ALA A 98 -12.31 18.40 3.47
C ALA A 98 -13.54 17.95 2.69
N SER A 99 -13.50 18.10 1.34
CA SER A 99 -14.54 17.60 0.43
C SER A 99 -14.83 16.12 0.65
N LEU A 100 -13.77 15.33 0.76
CA LEU A 100 -13.89 13.87 0.97
C LEU A 100 -14.50 13.55 2.34
N LYS A 101 -14.09 14.27 3.39
CA LYS A 101 -14.63 14.11 4.75
C LYS A 101 -16.14 14.39 4.80
N THR A 102 -16.57 15.46 4.15
CA THR A 102 -17.98 15.83 4.01
C THR A 102 -18.76 14.73 3.27
N ALA A 103 -18.25 14.25 2.15
CA ALA A 103 -18.89 13.16 1.38
C ALA A 103 -18.99 11.85 2.17
N LEU A 104 -17.94 11.48 2.90
CA LEU A 104 -17.93 10.29 3.74
C LEU A 104 -18.96 10.39 4.88
N LYS A 105 -19.09 11.56 5.51
CA LYS A 105 -20.14 11.80 6.51
C LYS A 105 -21.54 11.70 5.90
N LYS A 106 -21.78 12.29 4.72
CA LYS A 106 -23.03 12.10 3.96
C LYS A 106 -23.27 10.62 3.62
N ALA A 107 -22.21 9.84 3.38
CA ALA A 107 -22.31 8.41 3.11
C ALA A 107 -22.60 7.56 4.37
N GLY A 108 -22.55 8.15 5.56
CA GLY A 108 -22.90 7.54 6.83
C GLY A 108 -21.72 7.10 7.69
N PHE A 109 -20.49 7.44 7.31
CA PHE A 109 -19.35 7.30 8.20
C PHE A 109 -19.46 8.31 9.36
N ALA A 110 -19.10 7.87 10.56
CA ALA A 110 -19.11 8.73 11.75
C ALA A 110 -18.04 9.83 11.65
N ASP A 111 -16.87 9.50 11.08
CA ASP A 111 -15.78 10.45 10.88
C ASP A 111 -14.80 9.95 9.80
N MET A 112 -13.81 10.81 9.47
CA MET A 112 -12.68 10.49 8.61
C MET A 112 -11.38 10.93 9.31
N VAL A 113 -10.34 10.09 9.25
CA VAL A 113 -9.01 10.34 9.77
C VAL A 113 -7.96 10.06 8.70
N GLU A 114 -6.93 10.91 8.61
CA GLU A 114 -5.81 10.72 7.69
C GLU A 114 -4.85 9.63 8.20
N VAL A 115 -4.56 8.61 7.39
CA VAL A 115 -3.56 7.58 7.72
C VAL A 115 -2.13 8.13 7.70
N GLY A 116 -1.92 9.32 7.15
CA GLY A 116 -0.66 10.06 7.29
C GLY A 116 -0.26 10.28 8.75
N LEU A 117 -1.22 10.48 9.66
CA LEU A 117 -0.97 10.52 11.10
C LEU A 117 -0.30 9.23 11.61
N GLY A 118 -0.72 8.08 11.11
CA GLY A 118 -0.06 6.80 11.40
C GLY A 118 1.34 6.72 10.79
N GLY A 119 1.57 7.37 9.64
CA GLY A 119 2.91 7.53 9.08
C GLY A 119 3.85 8.27 10.02
N ASP A 120 3.39 9.40 10.57
CA ASP A 120 4.15 10.17 11.57
C ASP A 120 4.46 9.33 12.82
N MET A 121 3.46 8.61 13.35
CA MET A 121 3.64 7.73 14.50
C MET A 121 4.66 6.61 14.23
N THR A 122 4.53 5.94 13.08
CA THR A 122 5.37 4.78 12.75
C THR A 122 6.78 5.20 12.37
N ALA A 123 6.99 6.37 11.77
CA ALA A 123 8.31 6.87 11.42
C ALA A 123 9.22 7.01 12.64
N ALA A 124 8.68 7.47 13.77
CA ALA A 124 9.44 7.61 15.01
C ALA A 124 9.92 6.25 15.56
N TYR A 125 9.06 5.23 15.58
CA TYR A 125 9.44 3.87 15.99
C TYR A 125 10.42 3.22 15.02
N GLU A 126 10.18 3.37 13.72
CA GLU A 126 11.07 2.86 12.68
C GLU A 126 12.45 3.49 12.78
N ALA A 127 12.53 4.80 13.08
CA ALA A 127 13.79 5.49 13.27
C ALA A 127 14.59 4.92 14.46
N GLN A 128 13.93 4.55 15.55
CA GLN A 128 14.59 3.91 16.68
C GLN A 128 15.17 2.54 16.28
N GLU A 129 14.37 1.69 15.64
CA GLU A 129 14.84 0.37 15.17
C GLU A 129 16.00 0.52 14.16
N TRP A 130 15.92 1.48 13.23
CA TRP A 130 16.99 1.70 12.27
C TRP A 130 18.26 2.20 12.93
N ALA A 131 18.17 3.10 13.90
CA ALA A 131 19.32 3.59 14.64
C ALA A 131 20.05 2.47 15.40
N GLU A 132 19.28 1.58 16.03
CA GLU A 132 19.83 0.42 16.74
C GLU A 132 20.49 -0.56 15.76
N ALA A 133 19.80 -0.93 14.69
CA ALA A 133 20.34 -1.83 13.69
C ALA A 133 21.59 -1.28 13.01
N TYR A 134 21.62 0.03 12.71
CA TYR A 134 22.79 0.69 12.12
C TYR A 134 24.01 0.65 13.05
N LYS A 135 23.81 0.93 14.34
CA LYS A 135 24.88 0.87 15.35
C LYS A 135 25.43 -0.55 15.51
N GLU A 136 24.61 -1.56 15.29
CA GLU A 136 24.98 -2.97 15.34
C GLU A 136 25.52 -3.50 14.01
N GLY A 137 25.54 -2.70 12.95
CA GLY A 137 25.93 -3.10 11.60
C GLY A 137 24.99 -4.10 10.95
N LYS A 138 23.75 -4.18 11.43
CA LYS A 138 22.67 -5.02 10.90
C LYS A 138 21.96 -4.30 9.75
N LYS A 139 21.54 -5.07 8.77
CA LYS A 139 20.69 -4.57 7.67
C LYS A 139 19.22 -4.81 7.99
N MET A 140 18.38 -3.84 7.67
CA MET A 140 16.93 -3.92 7.92
C MET A 140 16.10 -3.66 6.67
N THR A 141 14.84 -4.08 6.74
CA THR A 141 13.80 -3.73 5.76
C THR A 141 12.59 -3.13 6.46
N THR A 142 11.87 -2.26 5.75
CA THR A 142 10.59 -1.74 6.23
C THR A 142 9.52 -2.84 6.27
N SER A 143 8.45 -2.62 7.05
CA SER A 143 7.29 -3.54 7.19
C SER A 143 5.94 -2.92 6.77
N PHE A 144 5.93 -1.73 6.16
CA PHE A 144 4.70 -0.94 5.94
C PHE A 144 3.88 -1.36 4.72
N CYS A 145 4.53 -1.94 3.70
CA CYS A 145 3.85 -2.43 2.51
C CYS A 145 3.48 -3.91 2.67
N PRO A 146 2.17 -4.27 2.80
CA PRO A 146 1.79 -5.66 3.04
C PRO A 146 2.22 -6.62 1.93
N ALA A 147 2.26 -6.15 0.68
CA ALA A 147 2.75 -6.96 -0.43
C ALA A 147 4.26 -7.24 -0.32
N PHE A 148 5.05 -6.27 0.18
CA PHE A 148 6.47 -6.47 0.44
C PHE A 148 6.70 -7.42 1.63
N VAL A 149 5.93 -7.25 2.71
CA VAL A 149 5.92 -8.17 3.86
C VAL A 149 5.58 -9.60 3.43
N ASN A 150 4.54 -9.76 2.60
CA ASN A 150 4.17 -11.07 2.04
C ASN A 150 5.29 -11.64 1.16
N MET A 151 6.01 -10.81 0.40
CA MET A 151 7.16 -11.25 -0.39
C MET A 151 8.26 -11.79 0.52
N ILE A 152 8.57 -11.14 1.63
CA ILE A 152 9.55 -11.64 2.60
C ILE A 152 9.05 -12.95 3.20
N LYS A 153 7.84 -12.97 3.77
CA LYS A 153 7.27 -14.14 4.45
C LYS A 153 7.22 -15.39 3.55
N GLN A 154 6.89 -15.23 2.27
CA GLN A 154 6.66 -16.36 1.35
C GLN A 154 7.88 -16.75 0.53
N HIS A 155 8.71 -15.79 0.13
CA HIS A 155 9.81 -16.05 -0.82
C HIS A 155 11.21 -15.87 -0.21
N PHE A 156 11.31 -15.21 0.95
CA PHE A 156 12.58 -14.95 1.64
C PHE A 156 12.41 -15.10 3.15
N PRO A 157 11.87 -16.25 3.64
CA PRO A 157 11.59 -16.43 5.06
C PRO A 157 12.82 -16.31 5.96
N GLU A 158 14.01 -16.56 5.43
CA GLU A 158 15.29 -16.37 6.11
C GLU A 158 15.62 -14.89 6.41
N LEU A 159 14.92 -13.94 5.79
CA LEU A 159 15.08 -12.51 6.01
C LEU A 159 14.06 -11.92 6.99
N LEU A 160 13.27 -12.76 7.65
CA LEU A 160 12.27 -12.28 8.63
C LEU A 160 12.91 -11.52 9.79
N GLU A 161 14.12 -11.91 10.20
CA GLU A 161 14.87 -11.24 11.26
C GLU A 161 15.39 -9.84 10.84
N ASN A 162 15.45 -9.56 9.54
CA ASN A 162 15.82 -8.26 9.00
C ASN A 162 14.62 -7.30 8.86
N MET A 163 13.40 -7.81 9.01
CA MET A 163 12.20 -7.00 8.82
C MET A 163 11.89 -6.21 10.09
N SER A 164 11.58 -4.91 9.93
CA SER A 164 11.12 -4.06 11.03
C SER A 164 9.90 -4.68 11.72
N THR A 165 9.83 -4.51 13.02
CA THR A 165 8.69 -4.94 13.86
C THR A 165 7.59 -3.87 13.93
N THR A 166 7.85 -2.69 13.39
CA THR A 166 6.92 -1.57 13.38
C THR A 166 5.68 -1.91 12.55
N VAL A 167 4.49 -1.66 13.12
CA VAL A 167 3.23 -1.88 12.42
C VAL A 167 3.01 -0.87 11.30
N SER A 168 2.15 -1.20 10.33
CA SER A 168 1.85 -0.27 9.25
C SER A 168 1.10 0.98 9.76
N PRO A 169 1.20 2.13 9.06
CA PRO A 169 0.43 3.34 9.39
C PRO A 169 -1.09 3.10 9.52
N MET A 170 -1.65 2.21 8.71
CA MET A 170 -3.05 1.80 8.81
C MET A 170 -3.35 1.17 10.18
N CYS A 171 -2.50 0.23 10.60
CA CYS A 171 -2.65 -0.43 11.90
C CYS A 171 -2.44 0.55 13.07
N ALA A 172 -1.45 1.44 12.97
CA ALA A 172 -1.19 2.45 14.01
C ALA A 172 -2.39 3.37 14.25
N VAL A 173 -3.01 3.90 13.17
CA VAL A 173 -4.22 4.73 13.28
C VAL A 173 -5.40 3.92 13.82
N SER A 174 -5.56 2.66 13.40
CA SER A 174 -6.62 1.79 13.92
C SER A 174 -6.48 1.58 15.43
N ARG A 175 -5.27 1.26 15.90
CA ARG A 175 -4.98 1.10 17.33
C ARG A 175 -5.27 2.38 18.12
N TYR A 176 -4.86 3.52 17.60
CA TYR A 176 -5.15 4.82 18.18
C TYR A 176 -6.66 5.03 18.30
N LEU A 177 -7.41 4.86 17.21
CA LEU A 177 -8.86 5.04 17.18
C LEU A 177 -9.56 4.09 18.15
N LYS A 178 -9.20 2.80 18.17
CA LYS A 178 -9.79 1.81 19.08
C LYS A 178 -9.49 2.10 20.55
N THR A 179 -8.38 2.79 20.84
CA THR A 179 -8.04 3.23 22.19
C THR A 179 -8.90 4.41 22.64
N VAL A 180 -9.06 5.44 21.78
CA VAL A 180 -9.79 6.66 22.11
C VAL A 180 -11.31 6.57 21.91
N ARG A 181 -11.76 5.60 21.10
CA ARG A 181 -13.17 5.32 20.78
C ARG A 181 -13.43 3.82 20.90
N PRO A 182 -13.62 3.28 22.12
CA PRO A 182 -13.87 1.85 22.30
C PRO A 182 -15.10 1.37 21.54
N GLY A 183 -14.95 0.29 20.76
CA GLY A 183 -16.02 -0.28 19.92
C GLY A 183 -16.15 0.34 18.53
N VAL A 184 -15.30 1.31 18.16
CA VAL A 184 -15.28 1.88 16.80
C VAL A 184 -14.88 0.81 15.78
N ILE A 185 -15.50 0.86 14.62
CA ILE A 185 -15.15 0.06 13.46
C ILE A 185 -14.32 0.91 12.50
N THR A 186 -13.14 0.43 12.18
CA THR A 186 -12.16 1.16 11.36
C THR A 186 -12.13 0.61 9.94
N VAL A 187 -12.28 1.48 8.95
CA VAL A 187 -12.29 1.12 7.53
C VAL A 187 -11.19 1.89 6.79
N PHE A 188 -10.17 1.19 6.35
CA PHE A 188 -9.15 1.81 5.51
C PHE A 188 -9.69 2.06 4.10
N ILE A 189 -9.40 3.24 3.54
CA ILE A 189 -9.76 3.62 2.17
C ILE A 189 -8.50 4.05 1.43
N GLY A 190 -8.16 3.34 0.34
CA GLY A 190 -6.93 3.64 -0.39
C GLY A 190 -6.77 2.86 -1.69
N PRO A 191 -5.65 3.06 -2.41
CA PRO A 191 -5.40 2.42 -3.71
C PRO A 191 -4.87 1.00 -3.60
N CYS A 192 -4.74 0.44 -2.39
CA CYS A 192 -3.98 -0.78 -2.13
C CYS A 192 -4.89 -2.01 -1.98
N ILE A 193 -4.60 -3.05 -2.78
CA ILE A 193 -5.29 -4.36 -2.65
C ILE A 193 -4.72 -5.17 -1.48
N ALA A 194 -3.39 -5.13 -1.26
CA ALA A 194 -2.74 -5.90 -0.19
C ALA A 194 -3.21 -5.48 1.22
N LYS A 195 -3.70 -4.26 1.40
CA LYS A 195 -4.31 -3.82 2.66
C LYS A 195 -5.55 -4.63 3.03
N LYS A 196 -6.28 -5.18 2.05
CA LYS A 196 -7.40 -6.08 2.31
C LYS A 196 -6.96 -7.40 2.96
N SER A 197 -5.80 -7.93 2.57
CA SER A 197 -5.24 -9.12 3.22
C SER A 197 -4.63 -8.82 4.58
N GLU A 198 -4.05 -7.64 4.75
CA GLU A 198 -3.52 -7.21 6.04
C GLU A 198 -4.64 -7.12 7.10
N THR A 199 -5.83 -6.61 6.75
CA THR A 199 -6.97 -6.58 7.68
C THR A 199 -7.45 -7.96 8.10
N LEU A 200 -7.13 -9.00 7.34
CA LEU A 200 -7.49 -10.39 7.66
C LEU A 200 -6.39 -11.14 8.46
N ASP A 201 -5.23 -10.51 8.69
CA ASP A 201 -4.17 -11.12 9.48
C ASP A 201 -4.50 -11.04 10.98
N LEU A 202 -4.96 -12.15 11.53
CA LEU A 202 -5.35 -12.28 12.94
C LEU A 202 -4.19 -12.14 13.93
N ASN A 203 -2.95 -12.18 13.45
CA ASN A 203 -1.77 -11.98 14.31
C ASN A 203 -1.52 -10.49 14.58
N ILE A 204 -2.15 -9.59 13.83
CA ILE A 204 -2.02 -8.14 14.03
C ILE A 204 -3.17 -7.67 14.93
N LYS A 205 -2.86 -7.51 16.22
CA LYS A 205 -3.83 -7.04 17.21
C LYS A 205 -4.31 -5.61 16.91
N ASP A 206 -5.61 -5.36 17.10
CA ASP A 206 -6.26 -4.06 16.91
C ASP A 206 -6.02 -3.43 15.52
N ASN A 207 -5.88 -4.30 14.51
CA ASN A 207 -5.75 -3.89 13.12
C ASN A 207 -7.03 -3.22 12.60
N ALA A 208 -6.97 -2.60 11.41
CA ALA A 208 -8.16 -2.13 10.71
C ALA A 208 -9.14 -3.29 10.47
N ASP A 209 -10.43 -3.02 10.67
CA ASP A 209 -11.44 -4.06 10.54
C ASP A 209 -11.73 -4.38 9.07
N TYR A 210 -11.72 -3.37 8.22
CA TYR A 210 -11.99 -3.49 6.79
C TYR A 210 -11.07 -2.60 5.95
N ALA A 211 -10.93 -2.95 4.67
CA ALA A 211 -10.24 -2.12 3.69
C ALA A 211 -11.08 -2.02 2.41
N MET A 212 -11.26 -0.81 1.92
CA MET A 212 -11.96 -0.47 0.69
C MET A 212 -11.00 0.19 -0.29
N THR A 213 -11.22 -0.04 -1.57
CA THR A 213 -10.53 0.65 -2.65
C THR A 213 -11.24 1.97 -3.01
N PHE A 214 -10.56 2.85 -3.72
CA PHE A 214 -11.20 4.07 -4.24
C PHE A 214 -12.37 3.76 -5.18
N GLY A 215 -12.30 2.67 -5.97
CA GLY A 215 -13.40 2.22 -6.83
C GLY A 215 -14.63 1.81 -6.03
N GLU A 216 -14.44 1.10 -4.92
CA GLU A 216 -15.53 0.72 -4.01
C GLU A 216 -16.14 1.95 -3.33
N LEU A 217 -15.33 2.93 -2.91
CA LEU A 217 -15.84 4.19 -2.38
C LEU A 217 -16.66 4.94 -3.44
N ARG A 218 -16.14 5.09 -4.67
CA ARG A 218 -16.92 5.72 -5.76
C ARG A 218 -18.25 5.02 -6.01
N ALA A 219 -18.26 3.70 -6.00
CA ALA A 219 -19.51 2.93 -6.17
C ALA A 219 -20.51 3.23 -5.03
N MET A 220 -20.03 3.31 -3.79
CA MET A 220 -20.85 3.67 -2.63
C MET A 220 -21.43 5.08 -2.73
N LEU A 221 -20.61 6.07 -3.10
CA LEU A 221 -21.06 7.47 -3.25
C LEU A 221 -22.08 7.59 -4.36
N ARG A 222 -21.85 6.98 -5.52
CA ARG A 222 -22.82 6.96 -6.64
C ARG A 222 -24.14 6.29 -6.25
N ALA A 223 -24.09 5.17 -5.53
CA ALA A 223 -25.30 4.47 -5.11
C ALA A 223 -26.15 5.27 -4.09
N LYS A 224 -25.59 6.30 -3.50
CA LYS A 224 -26.25 7.21 -2.56
C LYS A 224 -26.49 8.61 -3.15
N ASP A 225 -26.25 8.80 -4.43
CA ASP A 225 -26.35 10.10 -5.14
C ASP A 225 -25.56 11.21 -4.44
N ILE A 226 -24.34 10.85 -3.91
CA ILE A 226 -23.44 11.80 -3.26
C ILE A 226 -22.40 12.24 -4.28
N GLU A 227 -22.40 13.51 -4.61
CA GLU A 227 -21.37 14.17 -5.40
C GLU A 227 -20.27 14.72 -4.49
N LEU A 228 -19.04 14.73 -5.01
CA LEU A 228 -17.89 15.36 -4.38
C LEU A 228 -17.86 16.83 -4.82
N GLU A 229 -18.04 17.73 -3.89
CA GLU A 229 -18.05 19.17 -4.13
C GLU A 229 -16.72 19.77 -3.67
N PRO A 230 -16.14 20.74 -4.41
CA PRO A 230 -14.96 21.48 -3.96
C PRO A 230 -15.21 22.18 -2.63
N GLU A 231 -14.31 22.02 -1.69
CA GLU A 231 -14.30 22.74 -0.42
C GLU A 231 -12.90 23.28 -0.13
N GLU A 232 -12.78 24.33 0.67
CA GLU A 232 -11.49 24.80 1.14
C GLU A 232 -10.79 23.71 1.96
N ASN A 233 -9.48 23.55 1.74
CA ASN A 233 -8.71 22.52 2.45
C ASN A 233 -8.23 23.04 3.79
N ASN A 234 -9.12 23.08 4.79
CA ASN A 234 -8.80 23.41 6.18
C ASN A 234 -8.46 22.18 7.01
N TYR A 235 -8.51 20.98 6.39
CA TYR A 235 -8.34 19.72 7.09
C TYR A 235 -6.90 19.22 6.93
N GLN A 236 -6.22 19.11 8.06
CA GLN A 236 -4.86 18.54 8.13
C GLN A 236 -4.66 17.93 9.51
N GLU A 237 -4.38 16.62 9.54
CA GLU A 237 -4.06 15.87 10.77
C GLU A 237 -2.62 15.40 10.78
N SER A 238 -2.04 15.14 9.63
CA SER A 238 -0.68 14.61 9.49
C SER A 238 0.32 15.68 9.07
N SER A 239 1.59 15.46 9.38
CA SER A 239 2.70 16.26 8.89
C SER A 239 2.88 16.15 7.38
N VAL A 240 3.76 16.97 6.81
CA VAL A 240 4.19 16.86 5.41
C VAL A 240 4.82 15.50 5.14
N PHE A 241 5.57 14.96 6.11
CA PHE A 241 6.19 13.64 6.00
C PHE A 241 5.16 12.52 6.03
N GLY A 242 4.18 12.59 6.93
CA GLY A 242 3.04 11.67 6.97
C GLY A 242 2.24 11.65 5.68
N LYS A 243 1.98 12.84 5.08
CA LYS A 243 1.32 12.95 3.76
C LYS A 243 2.12 12.31 2.63
N ARG A 244 3.45 12.44 2.67
CA ARG A 244 4.35 11.86 1.66
C ARG A 244 4.72 10.40 1.90
N PHE A 245 4.31 9.84 3.02
CA PHE A 245 4.64 8.45 3.40
C PHE A 245 4.21 7.42 2.35
N GLY A 246 3.19 7.72 1.56
CA GLY A 246 2.73 6.89 0.45
C GLY A 246 3.54 7.00 -0.85
N ASN A 247 4.54 7.87 -0.93
CA ASN A 247 5.41 8.03 -2.11
C ASN A 247 6.65 7.14 -1.98
N GLY A 248 7.25 6.76 -3.11
CA GLY A 248 8.56 6.09 -3.10
C GLY A 248 9.60 6.98 -2.45
N GLY A 249 10.36 6.49 -1.48
CA GLY A 249 11.31 7.27 -0.68
C GLY A 249 10.67 8.09 0.45
N GLY A 250 9.34 8.05 0.60
CA GLY A 250 8.62 8.82 1.60
C GLY A 250 8.87 8.35 3.02
N VAL A 251 8.97 7.03 3.21
CA VAL A 251 9.32 6.43 4.51
C VAL A 251 10.74 6.83 4.90
N THR A 252 11.68 6.67 3.99
CA THR A 252 13.08 7.08 4.19
C THR A 252 13.16 8.55 4.61
N SER A 253 12.46 9.43 3.90
CA SER A 253 12.48 10.87 4.22
C SER A 253 11.95 11.15 5.63
N ALA A 254 10.87 10.47 6.05
CA ALA A 254 10.30 10.61 7.38
C ALA A 254 11.25 10.10 8.48
N VAL A 255 11.86 8.93 8.27
CA VAL A 255 12.83 8.34 9.21
C VAL A 255 14.08 9.21 9.36
N LEU A 256 14.61 9.73 8.25
CA LEU A 256 15.78 10.62 8.30
C LEU A 256 15.50 11.94 9.00
N GLU A 257 14.26 12.45 8.94
CA GLU A 257 13.88 13.62 9.72
C GLU A 257 13.79 13.30 11.22
N CYS A 258 13.23 12.14 11.57
CA CYS A 258 13.22 11.67 12.94
C CYS A 258 14.65 11.53 13.53
N PHE A 259 15.62 11.07 12.74
CA PHE A 259 17.03 11.04 13.20
C PHE A 259 17.55 12.42 13.56
N LYS A 260 17.24 13.46 12.77
CA LYS A 260 17.65 14.84 13.09
C LYS A 260 16.99 15.33 14.38
N GLU A 261 15.68 15.08 14.53
CA GLU A 261 14.93 15.44 15.74
C GLU A 261 15.45 14.72 16.99
N MET A 262 15.90 13.47 16.85
CA MET A 262 16.50 12.67 17.92
C MET A 262 17.96 13.07 18.22
N GLY A 263 18.59 13.89 17.36
CA GLY A 263 20.00 14.26 17.47
C GLY A 263 20.96 13.12 17.10
N GLU A 264 20.50 12.15 16.33
CA GLU A 264 21.31 11.03 15.84
C GLU A 264 22.06 11.44 14.56
N ASP A 265 23.38 11.39 14.58
CA ASP A 265 24.24 11.63 13.40
C ASP A 265 24.39 10.32 12.58
N ILE A 266 23.28 9.85 12.02
CA ILE A 266 23.21 8.63 11.23
C ILE A 266 22.88 8.99 9.79
N GLN A 267 23.74 8.56 8.86
CA GLN A 267 23.55 8.75 7.41
C GLN A 267 23.53 7.40 6.68
N PRO A 268 22.44 6.63 6.81
CA PRO A 268 22.37 5.31 6.22
C PRO A 268 22.20 5.38 4.70
N LYS A 269 22.75 4.38 4.02
CA LYS A 269 22.43 4.14 2.61
C LYS A 269 21.13 3.35 2.53
N VAL A 270 20.18 3.84 1.76
CA VAL A 270 18.84 3.22 1.63
C VAL A 270 18.57 2.81 0.21
N ALA A 271 18.18 1.56 0.03
CA ALA A 271 17.59 1.06 -1.21
C ALA A 271 16.09 1.37 -1.20
N ALA A 272 15.68 2.51 -1.76
CA ALA A 272 14.27 2.86 -1.92
C ALA A 272 13.68 2.13 -3.14
N CYS A 273 13.15 0.92 -2.93
CA CYS A 273 12.62 0.07 -3.98
C CYS A 273 11.22 0.51 -4.42
N SER A 274 11.06 0.71 -5.72
CA SER A 274 9.82 1.14 -6.37
C SER A 274 9.32 0.07 -7.34
N GLY A 275 8.40 -0.76 -6.86
CA GLY A 275 7.85 -1.88 -7.62
C GLY A 275 8.36 -3.25 -7.17
N GLY A 276 7.54 -4.28 -7.39
CA GLY A 276 7.81 -5.64 -6.91
C GLY A 276 9.09 -6.27 -7.45
N ALA A 277 9.51 -5.91 -8.67
CA ALA A 277 10.75 -6.41 -9.27
C ALA A 277 11.99 -5.87 -8.55
N GLU A 278 12.00 -4.57 -8.22
CA GLU A 278 13.10 -3.96 -7.46
C GLU A 278 13.14 -4.51 -6.03
N CYS A 279 11.99 -4.65 -5.37
CA CYS A 279 11.89 -5.28 -4.06
C CYS A 279 12.50 -6.69 -4.07
N LYS A 280 12.12 -7.53 -5.03
CA LYS A 280 12.66 -8.89 -5.18
C LYS A 280 14.17 -8.89 -5.39
N LYS A 281 14.68 -7.97 -6.22
CA LYS A 281 16.13 -7.82 -6.47
C LYS A 281 16.88 -7.43 -5.21
N ALA A 282 16.40 -6.43 -4.47
CA ALA A 282 17.04 -5.98 -3.23
C ALA A 282 17.05 -7.08 -2.15
N LEU A 283 15.93 -7.79 -1.97
CA LEU A 283 15.85 -8.94 -1.06
C LEU A 283 16.82 -10.06 -1.45
N LEU A 284 16.95 -10.34 -2.75
CA LEU A 284 17.92 -11.33 -3.22
C LEU A 284 19.36 -10.90 -2.93
N LEU A 285 19.71 -9.63 -3.11
CA LEU A 285 21.04 -9.10 -2.77
C LEU A 285 21.29 -9.16 -1.26
N LEU A 286 20.28 -8.85 -0.43
CA LEU A 286 20.37 -8.96 1.02
C LEU A 286 20.62 -10.42 1.44
N LYS A 287 19.83 -11.37 0.91
CA LYS A 287 20.00 -12.81 1.16
C LYS A 287 21.41 -13.30 0.80
N LEU A 288 21.98 -12.81 -0.28
CA LEU A 288 23.34 -13.17 -0.74
C LEU A 288 24.47 -12.42 0.00
N GLY A 289 24.15 -11.55 0.96
CA GLY A 289 25.13 -10.72 1.65
C GLY A 289 25.82 -9.68 0.74
N ARG A 290 25.18 -9.32 -0.38
CA ARG A 290 25.73 -8.43 -1.42
C ARG A 290 25.01 -7.09 -1.52
N LEU A 291 24.06 -6.82 -0.66
CA LEU A 291 23.37 -5.54 -0.62
C LEU A 291 24.36 -4.46 -0.11
N PRO A 292 24.68 -3.41 -0.89
CA PRO A 292 25.57 -2.36 -0.41
C PRO A 292 24.89 -1.38 0.55
N GLU A 293 23.57 -1.25 0.47
CA GLU A 293 22.78 -0.38 1.34
C GLU A 293 22.57 -1.00 2.73
N ASP A 294 22.28 -0.14 3.71
CA ASP A 294 22.05 -0.53 5.10
C ASP A 294 20.58 -0.93 5.31
N PHE A 295 19.66 -0.25 4.62
CA PHE A 295 18.23 -0.45 4.74
C PHE A 295 17.53 -0.60 3.39
N ILE A 296 16.43 -1.35 3.37
CA ILE A 296 15.53 -1.48 2.22
C ILE A 296 14.18 -0.84 2.57
N GLU A 297 13.82 0.24 1.89
CA GLU A 297 12.44 0.70 1.82
C GLU A 297 11.72 -0.08 0.70
N GLY A 298 10.81 -1.00 1.07
CA GLY A 298 10.14 -1.87 0.11
C GLY A 298 8.74 -1.40 -0.23
N MET A 299 8.53 -0.89 -1.45
CA MET A 299 7.21 -0.57 -1.99
C MET A 299 6.92 -1.40 -3.24
N ALA A 300 5.94 -2.32 -3.17
CA ALA A 300 5.62 -3.22 -4.27
C ALA A 300 4.95 -2.53 -5.47
N CYS A 301 4.49 -1.30 -5.33
CA CYS A 301 3.92 -0.50 -6.40
C CYS A 301 4.94 0.50 -6.93
N VAL A 302 4.98 0.71 -8.25
CA VAL A 302 5.85 1.72 -8.88
C VAL A 302 5.40 3.12 -8.48
N GLY A 303 6.33 3.93 -7.97
CA GLY A 303 6.04 5.26 -7.42
C GLY A 303 5.51 5.27 -5.98
N GLY A 304 5.42 4.11 -5.34
CA GLY A 304 4.81 3.95 -4.01
C GLY A 304 3.31 3.72 -4.06
N CYS A 305 2.61 4.00 -2.95
CA CYS A 305 1.16 3.77 -2.84
C CYS A 305 0.34 4.61 -3.83
N VAL A 306 0.83 5.78 -4.24
CA VAL A 306 0.19 6.62 -5.28
C VAL A 306 0.07 5.89 -6.62
N GLY A 307 0.97 4.94 -6.90
CA GLY A 307 0.92 4.05 -8.06
C GLY A 307 0.12 2.76 -7.82
N GLY A 308 -0.61 2.65 -6.72
CA GLY A 308 -1.34 1.46 -6.31
C GLY A 308 -2.33 0.94 -7.35
N PRO A 309 -2.70 -0.36 -7.28
CA PRO A 309 -3.48 -1.03 -8.33
C PRO A 309 -4.91 -0.50 -8.48
N SER A 310 -5.44 0.20 -7.47
CA SER A 310 -6.77 0.82 -7.50
C SER A 310 -6.73 2.35 -7.55
N LYS A 311 -5.63 2.93 -8.03
CA LYS A 311 -5.55 4.36 -8.29
C LYS A 311 -6.57 4.81 -9.34
N HIS A 312 -7.06 6.03 -9.20
CA HIS A 312 -8.02 6.64 -10.14
C HIS A 312 -7.43 7.72 -11.03
N LYS A 313 -6.24 8.22 -10.68
CA LYS A 313 -5.60 9.27 -11.44
C LYS A 313 -5.34 8.79 -12.87
N ALA A 314 -6.03 9.36 -13.83
CA ALA A 314 -5.68 9.18 -15.22
C ALA A 314 -4.36 9.89 -15.48
N GLU A 315 -3.46 9.27 -16.27
CA GLU A 315 -2.15 9.86 -16.60
C GLU A 315 -2.28 11.26 -17.23
N ASN A 316 -3.41 11.55 -17.87
CA ASN A 316 -3.71 12.82 -18.52
C ASN A 316 -4.18 13.93 -17.55
N GLU A 317 -4.54 13.60 -16.32
CA GLU A 317 -4.94 14.58 -15.28
C GLU A 317 -3.76 15.01 -14.40
N ALA A 318 -2.60 14.45 -14.64
CA ALA A 318 -1.36 14.72 -13.89
C ALA A 318 -0.42 15.72 -14.56
N LYS A 319 -0.86 16.36 -15.66
CA LYS A 319 -0.11 17.38 -16.38
C LYS A 319 -0.60 18.79 -16.04
#